data_7d9bf2e69a82e0f027ac929506d3597c
#
_entry.id   7d9bf2e69a82e0f027ac929506d3597c
#
_cell.length_a   1.000
_cell.length_b   1.000
_cell.length_c   1.000
_cell.angle_alpha   90.00
_cell.angle_beta   90.00
_cell.angle_gamma   90.00
#
_symmetry.space_group_name_H-M   'P 1'
#
loop_
_entity.id
_entity.type
_entity.pdbx_description
1 polymer ?
#
loop_
_entity_poly.entity_id
_entity_poly.type
_entity_poly.pdbx_seq_one_letter_code
_entity_poly.pdbx_strand_id
1 'polypeptide(L)'
;MAKIGIAYDAHHRTSGNYNFGTLLGKATRGNDEHQRRWAGQVVKRLRSSAEHADYVFISSEAFLTMEPAEIVQILEMISDDIESIDTIAYVRHPLSMYLSLAQQSVKASFRFRRPDTYRRPLHEFVGKWRESPLIDSVTVRLFDRTALVGNNAVADFEAIVKQLTGNAAIKLDHIDENTSLSAEQMVVMQDFRRRFHADHDNRWTPDTSRLIDFFTTMNEDGMVGHRPQLTPEAAAWVLHGNHDVLDWLGTECGLSLDHSAPTELKQDGDWSKLPSILASVDPGAVHQLKMMIPAFNPGILSGDLSKASQALDAMATATPAGAAAIARAAEIYWNAEALANCTTLASA
;
A
#
# COMPACT_ATOMS: atom_id res chain seq x y z
N MET A 1 39.43 6.49 8.92
CA MET A 1 38.05 6.95 9.15
C MET A 1 37.29 5.80 9.79
N ALA A 2 36.74 5.97 10.98
CA ALA A 2 35.86 4.98 11.58
C ALA A 2 34.67 4.76 10.63
N LYS A 3 34.27 3.51 10.39
CA LYS A 3 33.06 3.22 9.64
C LYS A 3 31.90 3.62 10.53
N ILE A 4 31.08 4.59 10.11
CA ILE A 4 29.83 4.92 10.79
C ILE A 4 28.93 3.70 10.66
N GLY A 5 28.59 3.10 11.79
CA GLY A 5 27.70 1.95 11.86
C GLY A 5 26.25 2.38 11.85
N ILE A 6 25.42 1.72 11.07
CA ILE A 6 23.96 1.90 11.06
C ILE A 6 23.32 0.58 11.43
N ALA A 7 22.52 0.58 12.49
CA ALA A 7 21.67 -0.54 12.87
C ALA A 7 20.26 -0.37 12.27
N TYR A 8 19.86 -1.33 11.45
CA TYR A 8 18.52 -1.45 10.88
C TYR A 8 18.14 -2.92 10.78
N ASP A 9 16.92 -3.27 11.16
CA ASP A 9 16.41 -4.64 11.02
C ASP A 9 15.16 -4.65 10.14
N ALA A 10 15.32 -5.09 8.90
CA ALA A 10 14.23 -5.38 7.99
C ALA A 10 14.02 -6.89 7.96
N HIS A 11 12.93 -7.37 8.52
CA HIS A 11 12.60 -8.78 8.43
C HIS A 11 11.92 -9.07 7.11
N HIS A 12 12.56 -9.91 6.26
CA HIS A 12 12.00 -10.53 5.05
C HIS A 12 10.71 -9.90 4.49
N ARG A 13 10.66 -9.33 3.35
CA ARG A 13 9.47 -8.90 2.57
C ARG A 13 8.42 -8.00 3.25
N THR A 14 8.36 -7.91 4.57
CA THR A 14 7.51 -6.95 5.27
C THR A 14 8.34 -5.75 5.66
N SER A 15 8.10 -4.67 4.97
CA SER A 15 8.71 -3.40 5.25
C SER A 15 8.37 -2.93 6.66
N GLY A 16 9.40 -2.74 7.46
CA GLY A 16 9.31 -1.88 8.59
C GLY A 16 8.88 -2.50 9.91
N ASN A 17 9.00 -1.66 10.89
CA ASN A 17 8.83 -2.00 12.30
C ASN A 17 7.40 -1.67 12.78
N TYR A 18 6.37 -1.89 11.94
CA TYR A 18 4.99 -1.46 12.20
C TYR A 18 4.36 -2.13 13.43
N ASN A 19 4.89 -3.27 13.86
CA ASN A 19 4.35 -4.00 15.02
C ASN A 19 4.86 -3.49 16.37
N PHE A 20 5.76 -2.52 16.41
CA PHE A 20 6.31 -2.01 17.67
C PHE A 20 5.25 -1.47 18.61
N GLY A 21 4.15 -0.93 18.11
CA GLY A 21 3.02 -0.52 18.94
C GLY A 21 2.46 -1.62 19.86
N THR A 22 2.63 -2.90 19.49
CA THR A 22 2.19 -4.02 20.34
C THR A 22 3.03 -4.17 21.60
N LEU A 23 4.27 -3.71 21.60
CA LEU A 23 5.13 -3.68 22.78
C LEU A 23 4.59 -2.71 23.84
N LEU A 24 3.88 -1.67 23.41
CA LEU A 24 3.21 -0.67 24.23
C LEU A 24 1.74 -1.01 24.51
N GLY A 25 1.31 -2.24 24.23
CA GLY A 25 -0.06 -2.69 24.48
C GLY A 25 -1.09 -2.25 23.45
N LYS A 26 -0.67 -1.65 22.32
CA LYS A 26 -1.60 -1.28 21.24
C LYS A 26 -2.07 -2.54 20.52
N ALA A 27 -3.38 -2.62 20.30
CA ALA A 27 -3.98 -3.72 19.53
C ALA A 27 -3.63 -3.60 18.05
N THR A 28 -3.42 -4.74 17.41
CA THR A 28 -3.22 -4.84 15.95
C THR A 28 -4.35 -5.60 15.28
N ARG A 29 -4.37 -5.56 13.95
CA ARG A 29 -5.25 -6.44 13.17
C ARG A 29 -4.62 -7.82 13.10
N GLY A 30 -4.98 -8.75 14.01
CA GLY A 30 -4.49 -10.12 13.97
C GLY A 30 -4.14 -10.70 15.35
N ASN A 31 -3.17 -11.61 15.36
CA ASN A 31 -2.71 -12.23 16.60
C ASN A 31 -1.71 -11.31 17.31
N ASP A 32 -2.19 -10.53 18.26
CA ASP A 32 -1.39 -9.55 18.99
C ASP A 32 -0.21 -10.17 19.75
N GLU A 33 -0.37 -11.39 20.26
CA GLU A 33 0.72 -12.09 20.93
C GLU A 33 1.85 -12.49 19.98
N HIS A 34 1.50 -12.98 18.80
CA HIS A 34 2.48 -13.29 17.76
C HIS A 34 3.21 -12.02 17.30
N GLN A 35 2.47 -10.94 17.04
CA GLN A 35 3.02 -9.66 16.64
C GLN A 35 3.95 -9.06 17.70
N ARG A 36 3.56 -9.15 18.98
CA ARG A 36 4.37 -8.70 20.11
C ARG A 36 5.67 -9.50 20.24
N ARG A 37 5.60 -10.83 20.13
CA ARG A 37 6.81 -11.68 20.16
C ARG A 37 7.76 -11.33 19.03
N TRP A 38 7.22 -11.15 17.83
CA TRP A 38 8.02 -10.77 16.66
C TRP A 38 8.66 -9.40 16.84
N ALA A 39 7.91 -8.38 17.27
CA ALA A 39 8.43 -7.05 17.57
C ALA A 39 9.54 -7.10 18.63
N GLY A 40 9.34 -7.89 19.68
CA GLY A 40 10.36 -8.09 20.74
C GLY A 40 11.65 -8.74 20.21
N GLN A 41 11.55 -9.63 19.21
CA GLN A 41 12.75 -10.18 18.54
C GLN A 41 13.47 -9.15 17.69
N VAL A 42 12.74 -8.28 16.99
CA VAL A 42 13.31 -7.17 16.22
C VAL A 42 14.07 -6.22 17.16
N VAL A 43 13.45 -5.81 18.27
CA VAL A 43 14.09 -4.96 19.28
C VAL A 43 15.37 -5.58 19.81
N LYS A 44 15.38 -6.88 20.14
CA LYS A 44 16.58 -7.57 20.61
C LYS A 44 17.72 -7.56 19.59
N ARG A 45 17.42 -7.78 18.31
CA ARG A 45 18.44 -7.72 17.24
C ARG A 45 18.95 -6.30 17.05
N LEU A 46 18.05 -5.30 17.04
CA LEU A 46 18.43 -3.90 16.95
C LEU A 46 19.30 -3.48 18.14
N ARG A 47 18.95 -3.88 19.37
CA ARG A 47 19.76 -3.58 20.55
C ARG A 47 21.17 -4.14 20.44
N SER A 48 21.32 -5.40 20.02
CA SER A 48 22.64 -6.00 19.82
C SER A 48 23.43 -5.31 18.71
N SER A 49 22.75 -4.85 17.64
CA SER A 49 23.42 -4.11 16.56
C SER A 49 23.76 -2.67 16.95
N ALA A 50 22.95 -2.05 17.80
CA ALA A 50 23.14 -0.68 18.29
C ALA A 50 24.41 -0.53 19.14
N GLU A 51 24.85 -1.58 19.88
CA GLU A 51 26.10 -1.58 20.65
C GLU A 51 27.35 -1.23 19.81
N HIS A 52 27.26 -1.38 18.48
CA HIS A 52 28.35 -1.18 17.53
C HIS A 52 27.99 -0.19 16.41
N ALA A 53 26.92 0.55 16.57
CA ALA A 53 26.40 1.48 15.58
C ALA A 53 26.30 2.90 16.15
N ASP A 54 26.60 3.89 15.31
CA ASP A 54 26.45 5.31 15.66
C ASP A 54 25.00 5.77 15.44
N TYR A 55 24.22 5.04 14.63
CA TYR A 55 22.84 5.36 14.28
C TYR A 55 21.95 4.11 14.30
N VAL A 56 20.73 4.30 14.78
CA VAL A 56 19.65 3.30 14.72
C VAL A 56 18.52 3.85 13.85
N PHE A 57 18.10 3.09 12.86
CA PHE A 57 16.93 3.41 12.06
C PHE A 57 15.77 2.47 12.39
N ILE A 58 14.60 3.05 12.62
CA ILE A 58 13.33 2.34 12.66
C ILE A 58 12.37 3.00 11.68
N SER A 59 11.57 2.21 10.98
CA SER A 59 10.66 2.72 9.94
C SER A 59 9.32 2.01 9.96
N SER A 60 8.23 2.76 9.98
CA SER A 60 6.89 2.22 9.86
C SER A 60 5.88 3.28 9.43
N GLU A 61 4.92 2.90 8.59
CA GLU A 61 3.76 3.74 8.29
C GLU A 61 2.91 4.04 9.54
N ALA A 62 2.93 3.14 10.53
CA ALA A 62 2.18 3.30 11.78
C ALA A 62 2.72 4.44 12.64
N PHE A 63 4.01 4.77 12.54
CA PHE A 63 4.64 5.80 13.39
C PHE A 63 4.03 7.17 13.21
N LEU A 64 3.58 7.50 12.01
CA LEU A 64 2.92 8.78 11.75
C LEU A 64 1.73 9.06 12.69
N THR A 65 1.01 8.02 13.09
CA THR A 65 -0.16 8.12 13.97
C THR A 65 0.13 7.84 15.44
N MET A 66 1.38 7.46 15.77
CA MET A 66 1.81 7.26 17.15
C MET A 66 2.22 8.59 17.78
N GLU A 67 2.17 8.65 19.09
CA GLU A 67 2.70 9.81 19.82
C GLU A 67 4.24 9.75 19.88
N PRO A 68 4.93 10.90 19.77
CA PRO A 68 6.39 10.93 19.85
C PRO A 68 6.96 10.20 21.08
N ALA A 69 6.35 10.38 22.24
CA ALA A 69 6.77 9.69 23.47
C ALA A 69 6.70 8.16 23.38
N GLU A 70 5.80 7.61 22.58
CA GLU A 70 5.70 6.17 22.37
C GLU A 70 6.87 5.64 21.52
N ILE A 71 7.31 6.44 20.55
CA ILE A 71 8.47 6.08 19.73
C ILE A 71 9.75 6.19 20.55
N VAL A 72 9.86 7.21 21.39
CA VAL A 72 10.99 7.33 22.35
C VAL A 72 11.07 6.10 23.24
N GLN A 73 9.95 5.64 23.82
CA GLN A 73 9.93 4.41 24.62
C GLN A 73 10.41 3.17 23.81
N ILE A 74 10.07 3.09 22.52
CA ILE A 74 10.56 2.00 21.66
C ILE A 74 12.08 2.12 21.44
N LEU A 75 12.56 3.33 21.19
CA LEU A 75 14.00 3.59 21.02
C LEU A 75 14.79 3.29 22.29
N GLU A 76 14.28 3.64 23.46
CA GLU A 76 14.86 3.32 24.77
C GLU A 76 14.96 1.80 25.03
N MET A 77 14.05 0.99 24.42
CA MET A 77 14.19 -0.47 24.46
C MET A 77 15.37 -0.95 23.60
N ILE A 78 15.81 -0.15 22.63
CA ILE A 78 16.87 -0.50 21.66
C ILE A 78 18.23 0.01 22.15
N SER A 79 18.30 1.22 22.69
CA SER A 79 19.55 1.85 23.18
C SER A 79 19.31 2.64 24.45
N ASP A 80 20.24 2.55 25.38
CA ASP A 80 20.24 3.33 26.62
C ASP A 80 20.91 4.71 26.42
N ASP A 81 21.66 4.89 25.33
CA ASP A 81 22.41 6.11 24.99
C ASP A 81 21.84 6.72 23.70
N ILE A 82 20.78 7.51 23.81
CA ILE A 82 20.17 8.23 22.70
C ILE A 82 20.52 9.71 22.84
N GLU A 83 21.37 10.23 21.95
CA GLU A 83 21.79 11.63 21.98
C GLU A 83 20.79 12.54 21.25
N SER A 84 20.23 12.08 20.12
CA SER A 84 19.28 12.85 19.33
C SER A 84 18.31 11.94 18.56
N ILE A 85 17.14 12.49 18.25
CA ILE A 85 16.10 11.80 17.49
C ILE A 85 15.68 12.65 16.29
N ASP A 86 16.08 12.22 15.10
CA ASP A 86 15.71 12.82 13.84
C ASP A 86 14.56 12.04 13.18
N THR A 87 13.53 12.74 12.76
CA THR A 87 12.36 12.15 12.10
C THR A 87 12.32 12.52 10.62
N ILE A 88 12.09 11.52 9.77
CA ILE A 88 11.88 11.71 8.33
C ILE A 88 10.46 11.28 7.99
N ALA A 89 9.63 12.21 7.54
CA ALA A 89 8.24 11.97 7.16
C ALA A 89 8.06 12.09 5.65
N TYR A 90 7.83 10.97 4.98
CA TYR A 90 7.39 10.96 3.59
C TYR A 90 5.86 11.11 3.52
N VAL A 91 5.41 12.18 2.93
CA VAL A 91 3.99 12.52 2.78
C VAL A 91 3.58 12.51 1.32
N ARG A 92 2.33 12.19 1.03
CA ARG A 92 1.79 12.15 -0.34
C ARG A 92 0.71 13.20 -0.54
N HIS A 93 0.61 13.66 -1.78
CA HIS A 93 -0.53 14.46 -2.21
C HIS A 93 -1.85 13.72 -1.92
N PRO A 94 -2.91 14.38 -1.42
CA PRO A 94 -4.17 13.73 -1.03
C PRO A 94 -4.78 12.82 -2.09
N LEU A 95 -4.75 13.19 -3.38
CA LEU A 95 -5.28 12.36 -4.47
C LEU A 95 -4.50 11.05 -4.62
N SER A 96 -3.18 11.12 -4.66
CA SER A 96 -2.34 9.92 -4.80
C SER A 96 -2.40 9.03 -3.56
N MET A 97 -2.52 9.65 -2.37
CA MET A 97 -2.70 8.92 -1.12
C MET A 97 -4.05 8.22 -1.07
N TYR A 98 -5.12 8.89 -1.49
CA TYR A 98 -6.45 8.30 -1.58
C TYR A 98 -6.48 7.07 -2.49
N LEU A 99 -5.93 7.18 -3.71
CA LEU A 99 -5.83 6.07 -4.66
C LEU A 99 -5.02 4.90 -4.09
N SER A 100 -3.90 5.18 -3.45
CA SER A 100 -3.07 4.16 -2.79
C SER A 100 -3.85 3.44 -1.69
N LEU A 101 -4.58 4.17 -0.84
CA LEU A 101 -5.40 3.59 0.23
C LEU A 101 -6.59 2.81 -0.32
N ALA A 102 -7.24 3.28 -1.37
CA ALA A 102 -8.32 2.54 -2.04
C ALA A 102 -7.79 1.21 -2.61
N GLN A 103 -6.62 1.24 -3.28
CA GLN A 103 -5.96 0.03 -3.77
C GLN A 103 -5.61 -0.95 -2.65
N GLN A 104 -5.05 -0.48 -1.54
CA GLN A 104 -4.75 -1.35 -0.40
C GLN A 104 -6.03 -1.91 0.25
N SER A 105 -7.08 -1.10 0.32
CA SER A 105 -8.36 -1.53 0.89
C SER A 105 -8.95 -2.70 0.09
N VAL A 106 -8.97 -2.62 -1.25
CA VAL A 106 -9.59 -3.68 -2.06
C VAL A 106 -8.83 -5.00 -2.05
N LYS A 107 -7.58 -5.01 -1.60
CA LYS A 107 -6.83 -6.26 -1.36
C LYS A 107 -7.35 -7.06 -0.16
N ALA A 108 -8.00 -6.43 0.80
CA ALA A 108 -8.51 -7.08 2.02
C ALA A 108 -10.02 -6.95 2.20
N SER A 109 -10.68 -6.02 1.49
CA SER A 109 -12.08 -5.66 1.65
C SER A 109 -12.70 -5.33 0.30
N PHE A 110 -14.02 -5.51 0.15
CA PHE A 110 -14.72 -4.90 -0.98
C PHE A 110 -15.12 -3.44 -0.71
N ARG A 111 -14.90 -2.96 0.51
CA ARG A 111 -15.19 -1.60 0.96
C ARG A 111 -13.90 -0.78 0.97
N PHE A 112 -14.05 0.47 0.60
CA PHE A 112 -13.01 1.49 0.72
C PHE A 112 -13.65 2.80 1.19
N ARG A 113 -12.84 3.72 1.67
CA ARG A 113 -13.35 5.03 2.11
C ARG A 113 -13.84 5.83 0.92
N ARG A 114 -15.04 6.37 0.99
CA ARG A 114 -15.62 7.19 -0.08
C ARG A 114 -14.89 8.53 -0.20
N PRO A 115 -14.82 9.14 -1.41
CA PRO A 115 -14.17 10.43 -1.61
C PRO A 115 -14.68 11.55 -0.71
N ASP A 116 -16.02 11.63 -0.52
CA ASP A 116 -16.68 12.66 0.29
C ASP A 116 -16.40 12.57 1.79
N THR A 117 -15.96 11.41 2.26
CA THR A 117 -15.63 11.17 3.67
C THR A 117 -14.14 11.06 3.94
N TYR A 118 -13.33 11.14 2.89
CA TYR A 118 -11.89 10.99 3.04
C TYR A 118 -11.27 12.25 3.64
N ARG A 119 -10.63 12.08 4.80
CA ARG A 119 -9.84 13.10 5.51
C ARG A 119 -8.59 12.44 6.05
N ARG A 120 -7.45 13.10 5.90
CA ARG A 120 -6.18 12.65 6.45
C ARG A 120 -5.34 13.87 6.87
N PRO A 121 -5.46 14.32 8.10
CA PRO A 121 -4.83 15.56 8.57
C PRO A 121 -3.32 15.37 8.79
N LEU A 122 -2.55 15.29 7.69
CA LEU A 122 -1.10 15.06 7.73
C LEU A 122 -0.37 16.18 8.48
N HIS A 123 -0.84 17.41 8.35
CA HIS A 123 -0.27 18.55 9.05
C HIS A 123 -0.37 18.41 10.58
N GLU A 124 -1.48 17.87 11.10
CA GLU A 124 -1.64 17.59 12.52
C GLU A 124 -0.71 16.45 12.97
N PHE A 125 -0.61 15.38 12.16
CA PHE A 125 0.27 14.27 12.48
C PHE A 125 1.74 14.66 12.51
N VAL A 126 2.19 15.48 11.56
CA VAL A 126 3.57 15.96 11.52
C VAL A 126 3.78 17.07 12.56
N GLY A 127 2.79 17.92 12.79
CA GLY A 127 2.83 19.02 13.75
C GLY A 127 3.17 18.53 15.15
N LYS A 128 2.51 17.48 15.63
CA LYS A 128 2.81 16.91 16.96
C LYS A 128 4.24 16.41 17.14
N TRP A 129 4.89 15.96 16.05
CA TRP A 129 6.29 15.57 16.08
C TRP A 129 7.21 16.77 16.17
N ARG A 130 6.91 17.86 15.46
CA ARG A 130 7.66 19.12 15.51
C ARG A 130 7.53 19.85 16.85
N GLU A 131 6.35 19.78 17.45
CA GLU A 131 6.06 20.43 18.73
C GLU A 131 6.60 19.64 19.93
N SER A 132 7.00 18.39 19.70
CA SER A 132 7.50 17.54 20.76
C SER A 132 8.93 17.92 21.16
N PRO A 133 9.18 18.21 22.45
CA PRO A 133 10.55 18.46 22.93
C PRO A 133 11.43 17.20 22.94
N LEU A 134 10.88 16.04 22.61
CA LEU A 134 11.59 14.76 22.53
C LEU A 134 12.19 14.49 21.15
N ILE A 135 11.94 15.36 20.17
CA ILE A 135 12.35 15.20 18.77
C ILE A 135 13.23 16.38 18.39
N ASP A 136 14.44 16.12 17.95
CA ASP A 136 15.42 17.17 17.62
C ASP A 136 15.17 17.78 16.25
N SER A 137 14.79 16.95 15.27
CA SER A 137 14.44 17.46 13.95
C SER A 137 13.33 16.65 13.26
N VAL A 138 12.57 17.34 12.38
CA VAL A 138 11.55 16.71 11.54
C VAL A 138 11.75 17.18 10.09
N THR A 139 12.19 16.27 9.25
CA THR A 139 12.31 16.48 7.80
C THR A 139 11.07 15.94 7.10
N VAL A 140 10.35 16.83 6.41
CA VAL A 140 9.19 16.44 5.58
C VAL A 140 9.60 16.34 4.12
N ARG A 141 9.25 15.25 3.47
CA ARG A 141 9.51 15.00 2.04
C ARG A 141 8.24 14.64 1.32
N LEU A 142 8.01 15.28 0.17
CA LEU A 142 6.92 14.86 -0.70
C LEU A 142 7.28 13.55 -1.40
N PHE A 143 6.45 12.53 -1.21
CA PHE A 143 6.58 11.25 -1.92
C PHE A 143 5.95 11.35 -3.32
N ASP A 144 6.61 12.11 -4.18
CA ASP A 144 6.30 12.24 -5.59
C ASP A 144 7.59 12.09 -6.40
N ARG A 145 7.54 11.31 -7.47
CA ARG A 145 8.76 11.01 -8.26
C ARG A 145 9.49 12.27 -8.71
N THR A 146 8.76 13.31 -9.07
CA THR A 146 9.35 14.56 -9.54
C THR A 146 10.04 15.38 -8.44
N ALA A 147 9.67 15.16 -7.18
CA ALA A 147 10.22 15.82 -6.01
C ALA A 147 11.37 15.05 -5.34
N LEU A 148 11.51 13.77 -5.67
CA LEU A 148 12.53 12.89 -5.07
C LEU A 148 13.86 12.99 -5.82
N VAL A 149 14.97 12.90 -5.10
CA VAL A 149 16.31 12.85 -5.67
C VAL A 149 16.41 11.65 -6.62
N GLY A 150 16.86 11.90 -7.85
CA GLY A 150 16.96 10.86 -8.88
C GLY A 150 15.62 10.20 -9.25
N ASN A 151 14.49 10.85 -8.97
CA ASN A 151 13.14 10.31 -9.15
C ASN A 151 12.90 8.96 -8.42
N ASN A 152 13.65 8.71 -7.36
CA ASN A 152 13.67 7.43 -6.65
C ASN A 152 13.65 7.64 -5.13
N ALA A 153 12.76 6.94 -4.43
CA ALA A 153 12.60 7.08 -2.98
C ALA A 153 13.84 6.60 -2.20
N VAL A 154 14.53 5.57 -2.67
CA VAL A 154 15.74 5.06 -2.01
C VAL A 154 16.89 6.03 -2.18
N ALA A 155 17.06 6.62 -3.37
CA ALA A 155 18.07 7.64 -3.62
C ALA A 155 17.82 8.92 -2.79
N ASP A 156 16.57 9.33 -2.65
CA ASP A 156 16.18 10.47 -1.82
C ASP A 156 16.46 10.20 -0.34
N PHE A 157 16.08 9.03 0.16
CA PHE A 157 16.37 8.62 1.54
C PHE A 157 17.87 8.50 1.79
N GLU A 158 18.62 7.92 0.86
CA GLU A 158 20.10 7.85 0.92
C GLU A 158 20.72 9.25 1.05
N ALA A 159 20.24 10.22 0.27
CA ALA A 159 20.72 11.59 0.34
C ALA A 159 20.48 12.22 1.73
N ILE A 160 19.30 12.01 2.30
CA ILE A 160 18.96 12.50 3.64
C ILE A 160 19.86 11.82 4.70
N VAL A 161 20.01 10.51 4.62
CA VAL A 161 20.85 9.75 5.59
C VAL A 161 22.30 10.21 5.50
N LYS A 162 22.84 10.44 4.30
CA LYS A 162 24.19 11.02 4.12
C LYS A 162 24.32 12.40 4.79
N GLN A 163 23.30 13.22 4.67
CA GLN A 163 23.30 14.55 5.28
C GLN A 163 23.24 14.46 6.80
N LEU A 164 22.35 13.65 7.38
CA LEU A 164 22.20 13.48 8.83
C LEU A 164 23.46 12.88 9.47
N THR A 165 24.05 11.89 8.82
CA THR A 165 25.22 11.18 9.35
C THR A 165 26.55 11.81 9.01
N GLY A 166 26.60 12.79 8.10
CA GLY A 166 27.84 13.32 7.54
C GLY A 166 28.66 12.30 6.73
N ASN A 167 28.10 11.12 6.43
CA ASN A 167 28.81 10.02 5.76
C ASN A 167 28.41 9.89 4.30
N ALA A 168 29.19 10.48 3.40
CA ALA A 168 28.96 10.42 1.95
C ALA A 168 29.14 9.01 1.33
N ALA A 169 29.74 8.07 2.07
CA ALA A 169 30.01 6.71 1.56
C ALA A 169 28.82 5.75 1.72
N ILE A 170 27.75 6.17 2.39
CA ILE A 170 26.54 5.35 2.52
C ILE A 170 25.94 5.11 1.14
N LYS A 171 25.63 3.84 0.86
CA LYS A 171 24.91 3.40 -0.34
C LYS A 171 23.81 2.44 0.10
N LEU A 172 22.62 2.66 -0.43
CA LEU A 172 21.47 1.79 -0.24
C LEU A 172 21.20 1.02 -1.54
N ASP A 173 20.84 -0.26 -1.40
CA ASP A 173 20.45 -1.06 -2.55
C ASP A 173 19.09 -0.59 -3.08
N HIS A 174 19.04 -0.32 -4.37
CA HIS A 174 17.82 0.09 -5.05
C HIS A 174 16.99 -1.15 -5.38
N ILE A 175 15.86 -1.31 -4.71
CA ILE A 175 14.91 -2.38 -4.98
C ILE A 175 13.61 -1.74 -5.47
N ASP A 176 13.22 -2.01 -6.71
CA ASP A 176 11.93 -1.60 -7.25
C ASP A 176 10.88 -2.69 -6.93
N GLU A 177 10.22 -2.58 -5.80
CA GLU A 177 9.28 -3.60 -5.30
C GLU A 177 7.83 -3.13 -5.29
N ASN A 178 7.27 -2.46 -6.21
CA ASN A 178 5.82 -2.20 -6.13
C ASN A 178 5.16 -2.13 -7.49
N THR A 179 4.67 -3.24 -7.98
CA THR A 179 3.66 -3.27 -9.04
C THR A 179 2.31 -2.82 -8.47
N SER A 180 1.91 -1.62 -8.85
CA SER A 180 0.56 -1.12 -8.54
C SER A 180 -0.46 -1.86 -9.41
N LEU A 181 -1.64 -2.15 -8.85
CA LEU A 181 -2.76 -2.64 -9.64
C LEU A 181 -3.21 -1.58 -10.65
N SER A 182 -3.64 -2.01 -11.83
CA SER A 182 -4.34 -1.13 -12.77
C SER A 182 -5.74 -0.78 -12.27
N ALA A 183 -6.38 0.20 -12.89
CA ALA A 183 -7.76 0.58 -12.57
C ALA A 183 -8.71 -0.61 -12.74
N GLU A 184 -8.54 -1.37 -13.80
CA GLU A 184 -9.34 -2.56 -14.10
C GLU A 184 -9.10 -3.68 -13.10
N GLN A 185 -7.84 -3.92 -12.72
CA GLN A 185 -7.47 -4.91 -11.69
C GLN A 185 -8.06 -4.53 -10.32
N MET A 186 -8.09 -3.23 -9.98
CA MET A 186 -8.74 -2.75 -8.76
C MET A 186 -10.25 -3.04 -8.77
N VAL A 187 -10.92 -2.80 -9.89
CA VAL A 187 -12.36 -3.08 -10.06
C VAL A 187 -12.64 -4.58 -9.93
N VAL A 188 -11.87 -5.39 -10.61
CA VAL A 188 -12.01 -6.86 -10.55
C VAL A 188 -11.73 -7.36 -9.13
N MET A 189 -10.71 -6.84 -8.45
CA MET A 189 -10.40 -7.18 -7.05
C MET A 189 -11.57 -6.83 -6.13
N GLN A 190 -12.18 -5.64 -6.28
CA GLN A 190 -13.34 -5.24 -5.49
C GLN A 190 -14.52 -6.19 -5.71
N ASP A 191 -14.82 -6.55 -6.96
CA ASP A 191 -15.90 -7.47 -7.28
C ASP A 191 -15.62 -8.87 -6.75
N PHE A 192 -14.38 -9.35 -6.89
CA PHE A 192 -13.94 -10.63 -6.32
C PHE A 192 -14.15 -10.66 -4.80
N ARG A 193 -13.69 -9.65 -4.10
CA ARG A 193 -13.86 -9.54 -2.64
C ARG A 193 -15.34 -9.49 -2.25
N ARG A 194 -16.15 -8.73 -2.96
CA ARG A 194 -17.59 -8.64 -2.72
C ARG A 194 -18.30 -9.97 -2.93
N ARG A 195 -17.92 -10.70 -3.98
CA ARG A 195 -18.58 -11.94 -4.38
C ARG A 195 -18.20 -13.12 -3.48
N PHE A 196 -16.92 -13.29 -3.22
CA PHE A 196 -16.39 -14.52 -2.61
C PHE A 196 -15.96 -14.36 -1.16
N HIS A 197 -15.81 -13.16 -0.66
CA HIS A 197 -15.27 -12.88 0.66
C HIS A 197 -16.04 -11.80 1.43
N ALA A 198 -17.33 -11.61 1.13
CA ALA A 198 -18.16 -10.63 1.85
C ALA A 198 -18.24 -10.91 3.36
N ASP A 199 -18.29 -12.20 3.74
CA ASP A 199 -18.32 -12.64 5.14
C ASP A 199 -16.95 -12.55 5.83
N HIS A 200 -15.87 -12.37 5.03
CA HIS A 200 -14.49 -12.21 5.50
C HIS A 200 -13.95 -10.83 5.18
N ASP A 201 -14.81 -9.83 5.19
CA ASP A 201 -14.46 -8.46 4.88
C ASP A 201 -13.37 -7.93 5.84
N ASN A 202 -12.46 -7.13 5.28
CA ASN A 202 -11.30 -6.58 5.97
C ASN A 202 -10.31 -7.64 6.51
N ARG A 203 -10.25 -8.80 5.86
CA ARG A 203 -9.28 -9.85 6.14
C ARG A 203 -8.52 -10.24 4.88
N TRP A 204 -7.23 -10.40 5.03
CA TRP A 204 -6.40 -10.97 3.97
C TRP A 204 -6.68 -12.46 3.82
N THR A 205 -6.92 -12.92 2.59
CA THR A 205 -7.19 -14.33 2.31
C THR A 205 -6.14 -14.89 1.34
N PRO A 206 -5.83 -16.19 1.40
CA PRO A 206 -4.89 -16.81 0.47
C PRO A 206 -5.28 -16.60 -1.01
N ASP A 207 -6.57 -16.67 -1.32
CA ASP A 207 -7.08 -16.49 -2.69
C ASP A 207 -6.83 -15.08 -3.19
N THR A 208 -6.97 -14.08 -2.31
CA THR A 208 -6.66 -12.69 -2.66
C THR A 208 -5.17 -12.52 -2.94
N SER A 209 -4.30 -13.16 -2.15
CA SER A 209 -2.85 -13.14 -2.39
C SER A 209 -2.52 -13.70 -3.77
N ARG A 210 -3.07 -14.88 -4.11
CA ARG A 210 -2.86 -15.53 -5.41
C ARG A 210 -3.38 -14.69 -6.58
N LEU A 211 -4.52 -14.01 -6.39
CA LEU A 211 -5.04 -13.10 -7.41
C LEU A 211 -4.12 -11.88 -7.61
N ILE A 212 -3.53 -11.37 -6.54
CA ILE A 212 -2.54 -10.28 -6.63
C ILE A 212 -1.27 -10.78 -7.34
N ASP A 213 -0.77 -11.96 -7.00
CA ASP A 213 0.39 -12.56 -7.67
C ASP A 213 0.12 -12.75 -9.17
N PHE A 214 -1.08 -13.21 -9.51
CA PHE A 214 -1.52 -13.32 -10.91
C PHE A 214 -1.50 -11.95 -11.64
N PHE A 215 -2.06 -10.91 -11.03
CA PHE A 215 -2.03 -9.56 -11.60
C PHE A 215 -0.60 -9.01 -11.72
N THR A 216 0.26 -9.32 -10.77
CA THR A 216 1.67 -8.93 -10.81
C THR A 216 2.38 -9.57 -12.01
N THR A 217 2.20 -10.88 -12.21
CA THR A 217 2.75 -11.59 -13.37
C THR A 217 2.23 -11.00 -14.69
N MET A 218 0.92 -10.72 -14.79
CA MET A 218 0.36 -10.07 -15.97
C MET A 218 1.00 -8.70 -16.25
N ASN A 219 1.29 -7.93 -15.22
CA ASN A 219 1.93 -6.61 -15.37
C ASN A 219 3.40 -6.76 -15.84
N GLU A 220 4.12 -7.76 -15.34
CA GLU A 220 5.49 -8.09 -15.78
C GLU A 220 5.54 -8.53 -17.26
N ASP A 221 4.51 -9.25 -17.70
CA ASP A 221 4.35 -9.67 -19.11
C ASP A 221 3.85 -8.54 -20.04
N GLY A 222 3.72 -7.31 -19.51
CA GLY A 222 3.31 -6.14 -20.28
C GLY A 222 1.80 -6.04 -20.54
N MET A 223 0.98 -6.89 -19.94
CA MET A 223 -0.49 -6.81 -19.98
C MET A 223 -1.00 -5.82 -18.92
N VAL A 224 -0.52 -4.61 -18.98
CA VAL A 224 -0.85 -3.55 -18.00
C VAL A 224 -2.12 -2.84 -18.44
N GLY A 225 -3.13 -2.78 -17.57
CA GLY A 225 -4.29 -1.90 -17.75
C GLY A 225 -3.94 -0.42 -17.49
N HIS A 226 -4.96 0.41 -17.41
CA HIS A 226 -4.77 1.84 -17.20
C HIS A 226 -4.31 2.17 -15.78
N ARG A 227 -3.43 3.17 -15.67
CA ARG A 227 -3.08 3.72 -14.36
C ARG A 227 -4.32 4.29 -13.69
N PRO A 228 -4.62 3.96 -12.42
CA PRO A 228 -5.78 4.50 -11.72
C PRO A 228 -5.77 6.03 -11.66
N GLN A 229 -6.86 6.65 -12.08
CA GLN A 229 -7.11 8.07 -12.00
C GLN A 229 -8.51 8.31 -11.46
N LEU A 230 -8.70 9.33 -10.63
CA LEU A 230 -10.03 9.69 -10.14
C LEU A 230 -10.82 10.43 -11.21
N THR A 231 -12.15 10.27 -11.18
CA THR A 231 -13.04 11.20 -11.90
C THR A 231 -12.86 12.61 -11.34
N PRO A 232 -13.13 13.65 -12.14
CA PRO A 232 -13.05 15.03 -11.67
C PRO A 232 -13.88 15.27 -10.40
N GLU A 233 -15.08 14.69 -10.32
CA GLU A 233 -15.98 14.82 -9.18
C GLU A 233 -15.40 14.16 -7.92
N ALA A 234 -14.90 12.93 -8.03
CA ALA A 234 -14.26 12.24 -6.92
C ALA A 234 -12.99 12.96 -6.44
N ALA A 235 -12.18 13.47 -7.38
CA ALA A 235 -10.99 14.26 -7.08
C ALA A 235 -11.35 15.54 -6.33
N ALA A 236 -12.39 16.26 -6.79
CA ALA A 236 -12.87 17.47 -6.16
C ALA A 236 -13.25 17.28 -4.68
N TRP A 237 -13.95 16.20 -4.36
CA TRP A 237 -14.31 15.88 -2.98
C TRP A 237 -13.10 15.53 -2.12
N VAL A 238 -12.16 14.77 -2.65
CA VAL A 238 -10.90 14.44 -1.95
C VAL A 238 -10.11 15.71 -1.65
N LEU A 239 -9.98 16.62 -2.62
CA LEU A 239 -9.26 17.90 -2.45
C LEU A 239 -9.98 18.80 -1.45
N HIS A 240 -11.30 18.98 -1.61
CA HIS A 240 -12.11 19.77 -0.68
C HIS A 240 -11.96 19.31 0.76
N GLY A 241 -11.96 18.00 0.96
CA GLY A 241 -11.83 17.42 2.28
C GLY A 241 -10.45 17.49 2.91
N ASN A 242 -9.44 17.89 2.16
CA ASN A 242 -8.05 17.96 2.60
C ASN A 242 -7.39 19.28 2.15
N HIS A 243 -8.16 20.38 2.03
CA HIS A 243 -7.66 21.66 1.59
C HIS A 243 -6.57 22.21 2.52
N ASP A 244 -6.75 22.09 3.82
CA ASP A 244 -5.79 22.45 4.85
C ASP A 244 -4.46 21.68 4.75
N VAL A 245 -4.53 20.41 4.36
CA VAL A 245 -3.34 19.60 4.06
C VAL A 245 -2.65 20.10 2.79
N LEU A 246 -3.40 20.52 1.78
CA LEU A 246 -2.85 21.06 0.54
C LEU A 246 -2.12 22.38 0.79
N ASP A 247 -2.74 23.29 1.55
CA ASP A 247 -2.13 24.56 1.95
C ASP A 247 -0.83 24.33 2.73
N TRP A 248 -0.86 23.39 3.66
CA TRP A 248 0.31 22.98 4.42
C TRP A 248 1.41 22.38 3.53
N LEU A 249 1.08 21.48 2.59
CA LEU A 249 2.04 20.91 1.64
C LEU A 249 2.65 21.99 0.74
N GLY A 250 1.84 22.98 0.32
CA GLY A 250 2.31 24.12 -0.45
C GLY A 250 3.41 24.89 0.29
N THR A 251 3.18 25.20 1.57
CA THR A 251 4.13 25.90 2.42
C THR A 251 5.34 25.02 2.75
N GLU A 252 5.12 23.77 3.12
CA GLU A 252 6.12 22.87 3.65
C GLU A 252 7.08 22.33 2.58
N CYS A 253 6.53 21.95 1.42
CA CYS A 253 7.27 21.30 0.34
C CYS A 253 7.50 22.24 -0.86
N GLY A 254 7.09 23.51 -0.77
CA GLY A 254 7.23 24.47 -1.86
C GLY A 254 6.40 24.13 -3.11
N LEU A 255 5.31 23.39 -2.93
CA LEU A 255 4.46 22.98 -4.04
C LEU A 255 3.52 24.11 -4.44
N SER A 256 3.61 24.54 -5.69
CA SER A 256 2.54 25.33 -6.31
C SER A 256 1.41 24.36 -6.68
N LEU A 257 0.50 24.15 -5.75
CA LEU A 257 -0.68 23.32 -6.01
C LEU A 257 -1.77 24.24 -6.58
N ASP A 258 -2.27 23.89 -7.76
CA ASP A 258 -3.44 24.55 -8.31
C ASP A 258 -4.67 24.13 -7.49
N HIS A 259 -5.05 25.00 -6.55
CA HIS A 259 -6.13 24.76 -5.59
C HIS A 259 -7.48 25.24 -6.11
N SER A 260 -7.69 25.33 -7.41
CA SER A 260 -9.01 25.65 -7.94
C SER A 260 -10.00 24.55 -7.50
N ALA A 261 -10.45 24.67 -6.24
CA ALA A 261 -11.55 23.87 -5.75
C ALA A 261 -12.73 24.08 -6.70
N PRO A 262 -13.35 23.03 -7.21
CA PRO A 262 -14.49 23.19 -8.09
C PRO A 262 -15.57 23.97 -7.34
N THR A 263 -16.19 24.91 -8.04
CA THR A 263 -17.22 25.82 -7.48
C THR A 263 -18.44 25.06 -7.00
N GLU A 264 -18.63 23.80 -7.42
CA GLU A 264 -19.74 22.96 -7.08
C GLU A 264 -19.27 21.51 -6.86
N LEU A 265 -19.54 20.99 -5.65
CA LEU A 265 -19.26 19.60 -5.31
C LEU A 265 -20.46 18.74 -5.68
N LYS A 266 -20.30 17.89 -6.68
CA LYS A 266 -21.32 16.94 -7.13
C LYS A 266 -20.91 15.53 -6.76
N GLN A 267 -21.87 14.71 -6.40
CA GLN A 267 -21.71 13.27 -6.32
C GLN A 267 -22.41 12.66 -7.52
N ASP A 268 -21.67 11.97 -8.37
CA ASP A 268 -22.21 11.20 -9.47
C ASP A 268 -21.98 9.70 -9.24
N GLY A 269 -23.05 8.92 -9.35
CA GLY A 269 -23.01 7.48 -9.19
C GLY A 269 -22.87 6.96 -7.76
N ASP A 270 -22.64 5.65 -7.66
CA ASP A 270 -22.48 4.91 -6.41
C ASP A 270 -21.01 4.85 -5.99
N TRP A 271 -20.58 5.77 -5.15
CA TRP A 271 -19.19 5.87 -4.70
C TRP A 271 -18.73 4.75 -3.75
N SER A 272 -19.56 3.75 -3.51
CA SER A 272 -19.11 2.49 -2.92
C SER A 272 -18.47 1.55 -3.95
N LYS A 273 -18.53 1.91 -5.24
CA LYS A 273 -18.01 1.14 -6.37
C LYS A 273 -16.87 1.90 -7.05
N LEU A 274 -15.75 1.22 -7.27
CA LEU A 274 -14.59 1.79 -7.95
C LEU A 274 -14.90 2.34 -9.35
N PRO A 275 -15.71 1.69 -10.21
CA PRO A 275 -16.04 2.26 -11.52
C PRO A 275 -16.70 3.64 -11.47
N SER A 276 -17.35 4.00 -10.37
CA SER A 276 -17.97 5.33 -10.22
C SER A 276 -17.01 6.42 -9.77
N ILE A 277 -15.80 6.07 -9.35
CA ILE A 277 -14.80 7.04 -8.88
C ILE A 277 -13.52 7.04 -9.70
N LEU A 278 -13.32 6.06 -10.58
CA LEU A 278 -12.15 5.93 -11.45
C LEU A 278 -12.50 6.33 -12.88
N ALA A 279 -11.80 7.32 -13.42
CA ALA A 279 -11.98 7.82 -14.79
C ALA A 279 -11.33 6.91 -15.84
N SER A 280 -10.33 6.14 -15.46
CA SER A 280 -9.47 5.37 -16.37
C SER A 280 -9.85 3.91 -16.56
N VAL A 281 -11.06 3.50 -16.14
CA VAL A 281 -11.51 2.10 -16.26
C VAL A 281 -12.00 1.80 -17.67
N ASP A 282 -11.41 0.80 -18.31
CA ASP A 282 -11.94 0.21 -19.55
C ASP A 282 -12.87 -0.97 -19.21
N PRO A 283 -14.19 -0.88 -19.50
CA PRO A 283 -15.12 -1.96 -19.23
C PRO A 283 -14.81 -3.24 -20.01
N GLY A 284 -14.24 -3.13 -21.22
CA GLY A 284 -13.84 -4.27 -22.04
C GLY A 284 -12.70 -5.04 -21.40
N ALA A 285 -11.67 -4.34 -20.91
CA ALA A 285 -10.56 -4.93 -20.18
C ALA A 285 -11.01 -5.56 -18.85
N VAL A 286 -11.90 -4.90 -18.10
CA VAL A 286 -12.53 -5.51 -16.90
C VAL A 286 -13.24 -6.80 -17.22
N HIS A 287 -14.02 -6.82 -18.31
CA HIS A 287 -14.71 -8.02 -18.77
C HIS A 287 -13.72 -9.14 -19.11
N GLN A 288 -12.66 -8.84 -19.87
CA GLN A 288 -11.62 -9.80 -20.20
C GLN A 288 -10.93 -10.38 -18.94
N LEU A 289 -10.52 -9.55 -18.00
CA LEU A 289 -9.96 -9.99 -16.73
C LEU A 289 -10.90 -10.92 -15.97
N LYS A 290 -12.19 -10.57 -15.89
CA LYS A 290 -13.21 -11.41 -15.25
C LYS A 290 -13.39 -12.76 -15.95
N MET A 291 -13.24 -12.82 -17.27
CA MET A 291 -13.29 -14.07 -18.01
C MET A 291 -12.05 -14.94 -17.80
N MET A 292 -10.89 -14.33 -17.61
CA MET A 292 -9.63 -15.04 -17.38
C MET A 292 -9.61 -15.73 -16.03
N ILE A 293 -10.06 -15.08 -14.95
CA ILE A 293 -9.98 -15.59 -13.58
C ILE A 293 -10.56 -17.00 -13.41
N PRO A 294 -11.75 -17.35 -13.94
CA PRO A 294 -12.28 -18.72 -13.84
C PRO A 294 -11.48 -19.76 -14.62
N ALA A 295 -10.94 -19.38 -15.78
CA ALA A 295 -10.09 -20.28 -16.56
C ALA A 295 -8.80 -20.63 -15.80
N PHE A 296 -8.34 -19.72 -14.93
CA PHE A 296 -7.17 -19.87 -14.07
C PHE A 296 -7.51 -20.31 -12.65
N ASN A 297 -8.78 -20.48 -12.31
CA ASN A 297 -9.20 -20.75 -10.95
C ASN A 297 -8.42 -21.92 -10.29
N PRO A 298 -8.20 -23.07 -10.97
CA PRO A 298 -7.35 -24.13 -10.42
C PRO A 298 -5.91 -23.70 -10.18
N GLY A 299 -5.34 -22.88 -11.07
CA GLY A 299 -4.00 -22.30 -10.92
C GLY A 299 -3.93 -21.23 -9.83
N ILE A 300 -4.91 -20.34 -9.76
CA ILE A 300 -5.01 -19.31 -8.72
C ILE A 300 -5.19 -19.96 -7.35
N LEU A 301 -6.11 -20.90 -7.21
CA LEU A 301 -6.38 -21.59 -5.96
C LEU A 301 -5.22 -22.49 -5.52
N SER A 302 -4.51 -23.11 -6.46
CA SER A 302 -3.33 -23.94 -6.18
C SER A 302 -2.03 -23.16 -6.03
N GLY A 303 -2.01 -21.88 -6.45
CA GLY A 303 -0.79 -21.07 -6.55
C GLY A 303 0.15 -21.52 -7.67
N ASP A 304 -0.34 -22.29 -8.64
CA ASP A 304 0.43 -22.80 -9.77
C ASP A 304 0.41 -21.80 -10.93
N LEU A 305 1.42 -20.90 -10.92
CA LEU A 305 1.58 -19.86 -11.94
C LEU A 305 1.87 -20.45 -13.33
N SER A 306 2.45 -21.67 -13.42
CA SER A 306 2.71 -22.30 -14.70
C SER A 306 1.43 -22.71 -15.42
N LYS A 307 0.42 -23.17 -14.66
CA LYS A 307 -0.91 -23.47 -15.20
C LYS A 307 -1.66 -22.20 -15.61
N ALA A 308 -1.45 -21.12 -14.86
CA ALA A 308 -2.03 -19.81 -15.22
C ALA A 308 -1.43 -19.33 -16.57
N SER A 309 -0.13 -19.41 -16.76
CA SER A 309 0.53 -19.06 -18.02
C SER A 309 0.06 -19.95 -19.19
N GLN A 310 0.02 -21.27 -19.03
CA GLN A 310 -0.47 -22.19 -20.04
C GLN A 310 -1.92 -21.92 -20.46
N ALA A 311 -2.77 -21.52 -19.51
CA ALA A 311 -4.14 -21.18 -19.80
C ALA A 311 -4.25 -19.84 -20.56
N LEU A 312 -3.36 -18.84 -20.27
CA LEU A 312 -3.24 -17.61 -21.07
C LEU A 312 -2.91 -17.91 -22.52
N ASP A 313 -1.92 -18.77 -22.76
CA ASP A 313 -1.53 -19.19 -24.11
C ASP A 313 -2.68 -19.92 -24.82
N ALA A 314 -3.40 -20.77 -24.09
CA ALA A 314 -4.58 -21.45 -24.62
C ALA A 314 -5.73 -20.50 -24.97
N MET A 315 -5.90 -19.40 -24.21
CA MET A 315 -6.90 -18.36 -24.54
C MET A 315 -6.51 -17.54 -25.77
N ALA A 316 -5.23 -17.19 -25.90
CA ALA A 316 -4.73 -16.45 -27.06
C ALA A 316 -4.91 -17.23 -28.37
N THR A 317 -4.94 -18.57 -28.30
CA THR A 317 -5.09 -19.49 -29.45
C THR A 317 -6.49 -20.11 -29.53
N ALA A 318 -7.44 -19.72 -28.67
CA ALA A 318 -8.75 -20.34 -28.57
C ALA A 318 -9.58 -20.15 -29.86
N THR A 319 -10.16 -21.25 -30.32
CA THR A 319 -11.18 -21.21 -31.35
C THR A 319 -12.43 -20.47 -30.85
N PRO A 320 -13.31 -19.95 -31.74
CA PRO A 320 -14.55 -19.31 -31.33
C PRO A 320 -15.43 -20.16 -30.39
N ALA A 321 -15.41 -21.48 -30.55
CA ALA A 321 -16.12 -22.42 -29.68
C ALA A 321 -15.44 -22.50 -28.28
N GLY A 322 -14.12 -22.48 -28.22
CA GLY A 322 -13.36 -22.44 -26.98
C GLY A 322 -13.57 -21.12 -26.21
N ALA A 323 -13.58 -20.01 -26.92
CA ALA A 323 -13.85 -18.69 -26.30
C ALA A 323 -15.30 -18.63 -25.75
N ALA A 324 -16.29 -19.21 -26.44
CA ALA A 324 -17.66 -19.31 -25.94
C ALA A 324 -17.79 -20.21 -24.71
N ALA A 325 -17.01 -21.29 -24.62
CA ALA A 325 -16.99 -22.16 -23.45
C ALA A 325 -16.36 -21.45 -22.23
N ILE A 326 -15.28 -20.69 -22.42
CA ILE A 326 -14.65 -19.87 -21.39
C ILE A 326 -15.60 -18.78 -20.91
N ALA A 327 -16.30 -18.09 -21.84
CA ALA A 327 -17.29 -17.07 -21.48
C ALA A 327 -18.41 -17.65 -20.61
N ARG A 328 -18.90 -18.83 -20.96
CA ARG A 328 -19.95 -19.52 -20.22
C ARG A 328 -19.46 -19.97 -18.84
N ALA A 329 -18.23 -20.46 -18.71
CA ALA A 329 -17.61 -20.79 -17.43
C ALA A 329 -17.45 -19.55 -16.55
N ALA A 330 -17.06 -18.42 -17.12
CA ALA A 330 -16.95 -17.14 -16.42
C ALA A 330 -18.32 -16.62 -15.94
N GLU A 331 -19.34 -16.72 -16.77
CA GLU A 331 -20.71 -16.37 -16.39
C GLU A 331 -21.20 -17.20 -15.20
N ILE A 332 -20.98 -18.52 -15.24
CA ILE A 332 -21.29 -19.42 -14.14
C ILE A 332 -20.50 -19.02 -12.89
N TYR A 333 -19.20 -18.79 -12.99
CA TYR A 333 -18.33 -18.41 -11.87
C TYR A 333 -18.76 -17.10 -11.21
N TRP A 334 -19.07 -16.08 -12.02
CA TRP A 334 -19.41 -14.76 -11.47
C TRP A 334 -20.89 -14.62 -11.07
N ASN A 335 -21.79 -15.43 -11.65
CA ASN A 335 -23.23 -15.38 -11.40
C ASN A 335 -23.75 -16.47 -10.46
N ALA A 336 -23.00 -17.54 -10.20
CA ALA A 336 -23.51 -18.64 -9.43
C ALA A 336 -23.65 -18.31 -7.94
N GLU A 337 -24.86 -18.37 -7.44
CA GLU A 337 -25.16 -18.66 -6.05
C GLU A 337 -24.54 -20.01 -5.61
N ALA A 338 -24.25 -20.88 -6.58
CA ALA A 338 -23.71 -22.22 -6.39
C ALA A 338 -22.26 -22.29 -5.90
N LEU A 339 -21.51 -21.21 -5.85
CA LEU A 339 -20.12 -21.21 -5.38
C LEU A 339 -19.96 -21.21 -3.86
N ALA A 340 -21.05 -21.10 -3.09
CA ALA A 340 -21.07 -21.54 -1.70
C ALA A 340 -20.61 -23.01 -1.55
N ASN A 341 -20.70 -23.79 -2.62
CA ASN A 341 -20.27 -25.20 -2.67
C ASN A 341 -18.84 -25.42 -3.18
N CYS A 342 -18.14 -24.42 -3.69
CA CYS A 342 -16.74 -24.59 -4.12
C CYS A 342 -15.75 -24.70 -2.98
N THR A 343 -16.09 -24.30 -1.78
CA THR A 343 -15.32 -24.62 -0.57
C THR A 343 -15.31 -26.14 -0.28
N THR A 344 -16.29 -26.86 -0.76
CA THR A 344 -16.40 -28.33 -0.62
C THR A 344 -15.56 -29.08 -1.66
N LEU A 345 -15.29 -28.50 -2.82
CA LEU A 345 -14.44 -29.10 -3.87
C LEU A 345 -12.94 -28.88 -3.65
N ALA A 346 -12.55 -27.94 -2.79
CA ALA A 346 -11.17 -27.73 -2.38
C ALA A 346 -10.75 -28.63 -1.21
N SER A 347 -11.68 -29.36 -0.61
CA SER A 347 -11.46 -30.30 0.51
C SER A 347 -11.65 -31.77 0.09
N ALA A 348 -11.90 -32.08 -1.16
CA ALA A 348 -11.88 -33.41 -1.75
C ALA A 348 -10.72 -33.50 -2.77
#